data_a0044fbc69380bdb8ccc7fbdab807453
#
_entry.id   a0044fbc69380bdb8ccc7fbdab807453
#
_cell.length_a   1.000
_cell.length_b   1.000
_cell.length_c   1.000
_cell.angle_alpha   90.00
_cell.angle_beta   90.00
_cell.angle_gamma   90.00
#
_symmetry.space_group_name_H-M   'P 1'
#
loop_
_entity.id
_entity.type
_entity.pdbx_description
1 polymer ?
#
loop_
_entity_poly.entity_id
_entity_poly.type
_entity_poly.pdbx_seq_one_letter_code
_entity_poly.pdbx_strand_id
1 'polypeptide(L)'
;MQINWFPGHMAKTLRLIQESLRQVDAVIECIDARLPVSSCNPELEKRLARKPRLILMTKADLADPKATQRWIDVLLRQAQPQVKSAGEANLTEPTPLQVLAVSLTDDHALAEIKQCVRQLCAAVVARQSARGLLHDETRVMIAGIPNTGKSTLINRWTGRKAARAEDRPGVTKGSQWVRTDGWALLDMPGVLWPNLGSDRVRIALAASGAIKDEVFDTEALSLYLFLYLLRRYPDLLQERFRLSAPEMADGLESYREEANVTAIYPLWLEAGRRRGCLLSGGRVDGLRFAALLLKEFRSGAIGRISLEWVEDERG
;
A
#
# COMPACT_ATOMS: atom_id res chain seq x y z
N MET A 1 -18.33 -2.99 9.05
CA MET A 1 -17.26 -3.89 9.55
C MET A 1 -16.60 -3.22 10.76
N GLN A 2 -16.69 -3.80 11.98
CA GLN A 2 -16.03 -3.25 13.16
C GLN A 2 -14.60 -3.84 13.24
N ILE A 3 -13.60 -2.96 13.31
CA ILE A 3 -12.19 -3.35 13.46
C ILE A 3 -11.71 -2.74 14.79
N ASN A 4 -11.41 -3.58 15.77
CA ASN A 4 -10.89 -3.15 17.07
C ASN A 4 -9.37 -2.97 17.02
N TRP A 5 -8.90 -1.73 17.04
CA TRP A 5 -7.48 -1.38 17.07
C TRP A 5 -7.07 -0.82 18.43
N PHE A 6 -5.80 -1.05 18.83
CA PHE A 6 -5.22 -0.53 20.06
C PHE A 6 -4.55 0.84 19.83
N PRO A 7 -5.14 1.96 20.27
CA PRO A 7 -4.65 3.32 19.98
C PRO A 7 -3.26 3.64 20.55
N GLY A 8 -2.88 3.00 21.65
CA GLY A 8 -1.64 3.34 22.40
C GLY A 8 -0.34 3.11 21.62
N HIS A 9 -0.23 2.01 20.89
CA HIS A 9 0.96 1.72 20.09
C HIS A 9 1.13 2.68 18.92
N MET A 10 0.05 3.14 18.32
CA MET A 10 0.06 4.08 17.19
C MET A 10 0.57 5.44 17.59
N ALA A 11 0.07 6.00 18.70
CA ALA A 11 0.51 7.30 19.23
C ALA A 11 2.02 7.28 19.55
N LYS A 12 2.51 6.21 20.15
CA LYS A 12 3.94 6.02 20.44
C LYS A 12 4.78 5.99 19.15
N THR A 13 4.33 5.24 18.13
CA THR A 13 5.05 5.15 16.84
C THR A 13 5.06 6.49 16.11
N LEU A 14 3.95 7.22 16.11
CA LEU A 14 3.89 8.55 15.48
C LEU A 14 4.80 9.57 16.18
N ARG A 15 4.95 9.52 17.51
CA ARG A 15 5.93 10.34 18.25
C ARG A 15 7.35 9.96 17.86
N LEU A 16 7.67 8.66 17.81
CA LEU A 16 8.98 8.17 17.40
C LEU A 16 9.34 8.64 15.99
N ILE A 17 8.39 8.60 15.05
CA ILE A 17 8.57 9.14 13.69
C ILE A 17 8.90 10.64 13.77
N GLN A 18 8.11 11.43 14.51
CA GLN A 18 8.31 12.88 14.65
C GLN A 18 9.69 13.24 15.21
N GLU A 19 10.16 12.51 16.21
CA GLU A 19 11.50 12.69 16.79
C GLU A 19 12.61 12.30 15.80
N SER A 20 12.41 11.20 15.08
CA SER A 20 13.38 10.68 14.12
C SER A 20 13.49 11.53 12.85
N LEU A 21 12.46 12.30 12.49
CA LEU A 21 12.52 13.19 11.33
C LEU A 21 13.64 14.24 11.40
N ARG A 22 14.06 14.62 12.60
CA ARG A 22 15.18 15.57 12.78
C ARG A 22 16.54 14.97 12.41
N GLN A 23 16.63 13.64 12.38
CA GLN A 23 17.88 12.89 12.19
C GLN A 23 18.08 12.42 10.75
N VAL A 24 17.11 12.65 9.86
CA VAL A 24 17.14 12.15 8.47
C VAL A 24 17.12 13.28 7.46
N ASP A 25 17.73 13.05 6.30
CA ASP A 25 17.82 14.00 5.20
C ASP A 25 16.61 13.92 4.29
N ALA A 26 16.09 12.70 4.07
CA ALA A 26 14.89 12.44 3.26
C ALA A 26 14.05 11.30 3.85
N VAL A 27 12.84 11.15 3.31
CA VAL A 27 11.91 10.06 3.65
C VAL A 27 11.50 9.31 2.41
N ILE A 28 11.49 7.98 2.48
CA ILE A 28 10.79 7.10 1.54
C ILE A 28 9.48 6.67 2.22
N GLU A 29 8.36 7.11 1.68
CA GLU A 29 7.04 6.66 2.09
C GLU A 29 6.59 5.53 1.18
N CYS A 30 6.58 4.29 1.71
CA CYS A 30 6.14 3.11 0.98
C CYS A 30 4.62 3.00 1.04
N ILE A 31 3.97 3.02 -0.12
CA ILE A 31 2.54 2.75 -0.29
C ILE A 31 2.35 1.57 -1.24
N ASP A 32 1.20 0.91 -1.20
CA ASP A 32 0.87 -0.20 -2.11
C ASP A 32 0.23 0.35 -3.39
N ALA A 33 0.81 0.08 -4.56
CA ALA A 33 0.33 0.59 -5.84
C ALA A 33 -1.09 0.15 -6.20
N ARG A 34 -1.63 -0.90 -5.55
CA ARG A 34 -3.00 -1.38 -5.76
C ARG A 34 -4.05 -0.54 -5.03
N LEU A 35 -3.64 0.20 -3.97
CA LEU A 35 -4.51 0.99 -3.10
C LEU A 35 -3.76 2.25 -2.60
N PRO A 36 -3.44 3.19 -3.48
CA PRO A 36 -2.60 4.35 -3.15
C PRO A 36 -3.20 5.27 -2.09
N VAL A 37 -4.52 5.44 -2.07
CA VAL A 37 -5.21 6.26 -1.07
C VAL A 37 -5.26 5.55 0.28
N SER A 38 -5.78 4.32 0.31
CA SER A 38 -5.91 3.55 1.55
C SER A 38 -4.57 3.17 2.17
N SER A 39 -3.49 3.12 1.40
CA SER A 39 -2.16 2.83 1.94
C SER A 39 -1.37 4.07 2.35
N CYS A 40 -1.86 5.27 2.04
CA CYS A 40 -1.33 6.53 2.53
C CYS A 40 -1.91 6.84 3.91
N ASN A 41 -1.07 6.95 4.93
CA ASN A 41 -1.50 7.27 6.29
C ASN A 41 -1.59 8.79 6.47
N PRO A 42 -2.80 9.39 6.63
CA PRO A 42 -2.96 10.85 6.70
C PRO A 42 -2.21 11.49 7.86
N GLU A 43 -2.07 10.78 8.99
CA GLU A 43 -1.32 11.25 10.15
C GLU A 43 0.20 11.22 9.93
N LEU A 44 0.66 10.30 9.10
CA LEU A 44 2.04 10.23 8.68
C LEU A 44 2.33 11.32 7.64
N GLU A 45 1.49 11.47 6.64
CA GLU A 45 1.62 12.46 5.57
C GLU A 45 1.81 13.89 6.12
N LYS A 46 0.96 14.30 7.07
CA LYS A 46 1.06 15.62 7.74
C LYS A 46 2.43 15.86 8.38
N ARG A 47 3.06 14.82 8.95
CA ARG A 47 4.36 14.91 9.60
C ARG A 47 5.51 14.93 8.60
N LEU A 48 5.37 14.21 7.49
CA LEU A 48 6.40 14.09 6.46
C LEU A 48 6.44 15.30 5.51
N ALA A 49 5.40 16.13 5.45
CA ALA A 49 5.23 17.22 4.47
C ALA A 49 6.40 18.22 4.41
N ARG A 50 7.20 18.33 5.48
CA ARG A 50 8.33 19.27 5.56
C ARG A 50 9.70 18.64 5.26
N LYS A 51 9.72 17.38 4.78
CA LYS A 51 10.97 16.66 4.45
C LYS A 51 11.00 16.32 2.96
N PRO A 52 12.16 16.37 2.30
CA PRO A 52 12.31 15.78 0.97
C PRO A 52 11.76 14.36 0.99
N ARG A 53 10.83 14.05 0.09
CA ARG A 53 10.05 12.81 0.16
C ARG A 53 9.96 12.10 -1.18
N LEU A 54 10.21 10.81 -1.16
CA LEU A 54 9.87 9.88 -2.23
C LEU A 54 8.62 9.10 -1.82
N ILE A 55 7.51 9.26 -2.54
CA ILE A 55 6.38 8.33 -2.46
C ILE A 55 6.72 7.13 -3.34
N LEU A 56 6.97 6.00 -2.70
CA LEU A 56 7.33 4.76 -3.37
C LEU A 56 6.11 3.84 -3.44
N MET A 57 5.48 3.79 -4.61
CA MET A 57 4.37 2.87 -4.92
C MET A 57 4.95 1.49 -5.19
N THR A 58 5.00 0.66 -4.17
CA THR A 58 5.51 -0.72 -4.25
C THR A 58 4.48 -1.66 -4.85
N LYS A 59 4.90 -2.89 -5.23
CA LYS A 59 4.05 -3.92 -5.83
C LYS A 59 3.37 -3.46 -7.13
N ALA A 60 4.04 -2.62 -7.91
CA ALA A 60 3.54 -2.14 -9.18
C ALA A 60 3.33 -3.27 -10.21
N ASP A 61 4.04 -4.38 -10.04
CA ASP A 61 3.85 -5.64 -10.77
C ASP A 61 2.50 -6.31 -10.51
N LEU A 62 1.87 -6.05 -9.35
CA LEU A 62 0.57 -6.60 -8.96
C LEU A 62 -0.59 -5.63 -9.25
N ALA A 63 -0.30 -4.37 -9.52
CA ALA A 63 -1.28 -3.32 -9.75
C ALA A 63 -1.63 -3.16 -11.23
N ASP A 64 -2.84 -2.67 -11.51
CA ASP A 64 -3.24 -2.28 -12.86
C ASP A 64 -2.35 -1.13 -13.35
N PRO A 65 -1.69 -1.27 -14.52
CA PRO A 65 -0.75 -0.28 -15.02
C PRO A 65 -1.42 1.06 -15.35
N LYS A 66 -2.68 1.04 -15.80
CA LYS A 66 -3.42 2.27 -16.12
C LYS A 66 -3.80 3.03 -14.84
N ALA A 67 -4.26 2.31 -13.81
CA ALA A 67 -4.54 2.91 -12.52
C ALA A 67 -3.26 3.48 -11.89
N THR A 68 -2.17 2.73 -11.93
CA THR A 68 -0.86 3.14 -11.38
C THR A 68 -0.38 4.45 -12.03
N GLN A 69 -0.40 4.55 -13.36
CA GLN A 69 0.05 5.76 -14.06
C GLN A 69 -0.81 6.98 -13.69
N ARG A 70 -2.15 6.83 -13.63
CA ARG A 70 -3.05 7.92 -13.24
C ARG A 70 -2.80 8.40 -11.82
N TRP A 71 -2.50 7.49 -10.89
CA TRP A 71 -2.17 7.85 -9.53
C TRP A 71 -0.83 8.57 -9.41
N ILE A 72 0.20 8.18 -10.17
CA ILE A 72 1.46 8.94 -10.26
C ILE A 72 1.17 10.39 -10.65
N ASP A 73 0.37 10.61 -11.69
CA ASP A 73 0.04 11.96 -12.17
C ASP A 73 -0.71 12.78 -11.10
N VAL A 74 -1.63 12.16 -10.35
CA VAL A 74 -2.38 12.84 -9.27
C VAL A 74 -1.46 13.20 -8.12
N LEU A 75 -0.64 12.27 -7.65
CA LEU A 75 0.28 12.48 -6.52
C LEU A 75 1.32 13.55 -6.85
N LEU A 76 1.84 13.58 -8.08
CA LEU A 76 2.75 14.64 -8.54
C LEU A 76 2.09 16.01 -8.60
N ARG A 77 0.82 16.11 -9.05
CA ARG A 77 0.07 17.38 -9.06
C ARG A 77 -0.23 17.90 -7.66
N GLN A 78 -0.56 17.02 -6.72
CA GLN A 78 -0.79 17.39 -5.32
C GLN A 78 0.49 17.92 -4.64
N ALA A 79 1.65 17.50 -5.12
CA ALA A 79 2.97 17.94 -4.65
C ALA A 79 3.36 19.33 -5.15
N GLN A 80 2.75 19.82 -6.23
CA GLN A 80 3.02 21.17 -6.72
C GLN A 80 2.43 22.19 -5.74
N PRO A 81 3.17 23.26 -5.38
CA PRO A 81 2.63 24.30 -4.51
C PRO A 81 1.37 24.84 -5.17
N GLN A 82 0.22 24.68 -4.51
CA GLN A 82 -0.96 25.43 -4.91
C GLN A 82 -0.58 26.91 -4.78
N VAL A 83 -0.59 27.64 -5.88
CA VAL A 83 -0.44 29.09 -5.90
C VAL A 83 -1.63 29.65 -5.10
N LYS A 84 -1.44 29.80 -3.80
CA LYS A 84 -2.39 30.55 -2.98
C LYS A 84 -2.36 31.96 -3.48
N SER A 85 -3.54 32.49 -3.81
CA SER A 85 -3.79 33.86 -4.20
C SER A 85 -2.98 34.84 -3.35
N ALA A 86 -2.41 35.85 -4.05
CA ALA A 86 -1.56 36.89 -3.51
C ALA A 86 -2.03 37.42 -2.15
N GLY A 87 -1.24 37.23 -1.10
CA GLY A 87 -1.52 37.82 0.22
C GLY A 87 -0.67 37.33 1.37
N GLU A 88 -0.08 36.15 1.32
CA GLU A 88 0.76 35.65 2.43
C GLU A 88 2.20 35.42 1.95
N ALA A 89 3.03 36.41 2.18
CA ALA A 89 4.48 36.39 1.97
C ALA A 89 5.17 35.58 3.07
N ASN A 90 5.12 34.25 2.97
CA ASN A 90 6.10 33.36 3.57
C ASN A 90 6.35 32.21 2.58
N LEU A 91 7.12 32.53 1.53
CA LEU A 91 7.62 31.60 0.53
C LEU A 91 8.69 30.70 1.16
N THR A 92 8.27 29.69 1.93
CA THR A 92 9.12 28.52 2.12
C THR A 92 9.16 27.78 0.80
N GLU A 93 10.36 27.61 0.23
CA GLU A 93 10.54 26.79 -0.97
C GLU A 93 9.80 25.47 -0.85
N PRO A 94 9.09 25.03 -1.90
CA PRO A 94 8.35 23.78 -1.85
C PRO A 94 9.29 22.63 -1.49
N THR A 95 8.88 21.81 -0.55
CA THR A 95 9.68 20.64 -0.15
C THR A 95 9.73 19.66 -1.33
N PRO A 96 10.92 19.22 -1.78
CA PRO A 96 11.03 18.33 -2.92
C PRO A 96 10.26 17.03 -2.70
N LEU A 97 9.43 16.65 -3.69
CA LEU A 97 8.69 15.40 -3.71
C LEU A 97 8.85 14.71 -5.06
N GLN A 98 9.06 13.41 -5.01
CA GLN A 98 9.06 12.53 -6.18
C GLN A 98 8.11 11.36 -5.95
N VAL A 99 7.59 10.78 -7.03
CA VAL A 99 6.74 9.60 -7.01
C VAL A 99 7.35 8.56 -7.95
N LEU A 100 7.51 7.35 -7.47
CA LEU A 100 8.05 6.24 -8.26
C LEU A 100 7.23 4.97 -7.99
N ALA A 101 6.79 4.29 -9.05
CA ALA A 101 6.12 3.00 -8.94
C ALA A 101 7.07 1.88 -9.37
N VAL A 102 7.28 0.89 -8.49
CA VAL A 102 8.23 -0.19 -8.72
C VAL A 102 7.71 -1.55 -8.24
N SER A 103 8.23 -2.60 -8.86
CA SER A 103 8.29 -3.92 -8.23
C SER A 103 9.59 -4.06 -7.48
N LEU A 104 9.52 -4.36 -6.18
CA LEU A 104 10.73 -4.65 -5.41
C LEU A 104 11.35 -6.01 -5.75
N THR A 105 10.78 -6.77 -6.67
CA THR A 105 11.37 -8.01 -7.24
C THR A 105 12.20 -7.72 -8.49
N ASP A 106 12.06 -6.53 -9.10
CA ASP A 106 12.84 -6.10 -10.24
C ASP A 106 14.25 -5.66 -9.80
N ASP A 107 15.27 -6.14 -10.51
CA ASP A 107 16.68 -5.86 -10.19
C ASP A 107 17.07 -4.39 -10.44
N HIS A 108 16.41 -3.71 -11.35
CA HIS A 108 16.66 -2.30 -11.65
C HIS A 108 16.02 -1.32 -10.67
N ALA A 109 14.96 -1.74 -9.97
CA ALA A 109 14.20 -0.88 -9.06
C ALA A 109 15.07 -0.19 -8.00
N LEU A 110 16.04 -0.90 -7.44
CA LEU A 110 16.90 -0.33 -6.39
C LEU A 110 17.79 0.82 -6.91
N ALA A 111 18.29 0.71 -8.14
CA ALA A 111 19.10 1.76 -8.75
C ALA A 111 18.28 3.04 -8.97
N GLU A 112 17.05 2.91 -9.45
CA GLU A 112 16.12 4.02 -9.65
C GLU A 112 15.75 4.69 -8.33
N ILE A 113 15.42 3.90 -7.29
CA ILE A 113 15.11 4.42 -5.96
C ILE A 113 16.30 5.22 -5.40
N LYS A 114 17.53 4.67 -5.49
CA LYS A 114 18.75 5.36 -5.03
C LYS A 114 18.98 6.66 -5.79
N GLN A 115 18.73 6.68 -7.09
CA GLN A 115 18.85 7.88 -7.91
C GLN A 115 17.85 8.96 -7.49
N CYS A 116 16.57 8.62 -7.32
CA CYS A 116 15.54 9.54 -6.83
C CYS A 116 15.93 10.13 -5.47
N VAL A 117 16.36 9.30 -4.52
CA VAL A 117 16.76 9.79 -3.19
C VAL A 117 17.97 10.71 -3.24
N ARG A 118 19.00 10.41 -4.08
CA ARG A 118 20.13 11.32 -4.28
C ARG A 118 19.69 12.69 -4.80
N GLN A 119 18.79 12.72 -5.77
CA GLN A 119 18.24 13.97 -6.31
C GLN A 119 17.48 14.76 -5.24
N LEU A 120 16.64 14.10 -4.44
CA LEU A 120 15.91 14.72 -3.33
C LEU A 120 16.84 15.29 -2.26
N CYS A 121 17.94 14.61 -1.96
CA CYS A 121 18.91 15.03 -0.94
C CYS A 121 19.92 16.07 -1.45
N ALA A 122 20.06 16.29 -2.76
CA ALA A 122 21.12 17.14 -3.32
C ALA A 122 21.19 18.54 -2.69
N ALA A 123 20.04 19.21 -2.53
CA ALA A 123 19.99 20.54 -1.91
C ALA A 123 20.32 20.51 -0.41
N VAL A 124 19.95 19.45 0.30
CA VAL A 124 20.24 19.27 1.73
C VAL A 124 21.73 19.04 1.91
N VAL A 125 22.32 18.14 1.14
CA VAL A 125 23.75 17.82 1.15
C VAL A 125 24.59 19.08 0.81
N ALA A 126 24.21 19.82 -0.23
CA ALA A 126 24.91 21.07 -0.59
C ALA A 126 24.89 22.11 0.54
N ARG A 127 23.76 22.30 1.22
CA ARG A 127 23.65 23.22 2.38
C ARG A 127 24.48 22.76 3.58
N GLN A 128 24.56 21.45 3.83
CA GLN A 128 25.37 20.87 4.91
C GLN A 128 26.87 21.05 4.62
N SER A 129 27.29 20.76 3.38
CA SER A 129 28.67 20.95 2.93
C SER A 129 29.10 22.41 3.02
N ALA A 130 28.25 23.35 2.64
CA ALA A 130 28.52 24.79 2.75
C ALA A 130 28.66 25.27 4.20
N ARG A 131 28.14 24.53 5.18
CA ARG A 131 28.28 24.78 6.62
C ARG A 131 29.44 24.01 7.28
N GLY A 132 30.24 23.28 6.49
CA GLY A 132 31.33 22.43 6.99
C GLY A 132 30.86 21.17 7.70
N LEU A 133 29.55 20.83 7.59
CA LEU A 133 28.97 19.63 8.17
C LEU A 133 29.06 18.52 7.10
N LEU A 134 30.17 17.83 7.04
CA LEU A 134 30.34 16.66 6.19
C LEU A 134 29.70 15.46 6.89
N HIS A 135 28.64 14.93 6.28
CA HIS A 135 28.10 13.62 6.64
C HIS A 135 28.59 12.58 5.63
N ASP A 136 29.26 11.55 6.10
CA ASP A 136 29.77 10.45 5.25
C ASP A 136 28.61 9.58 4.74
N GLU A 137 27.41 9.73 5.30
CA GLU A 137 26.23 8.89 5.00
C GLU A 137 24.99 9.76 4.75
N THR A 138 24.23 9.44 3.70
CA THR A 138 22.87 9.98 3.51
C THR A 138 21.88 9.22 4.40
N ARG A 139 21.15 9.93 5.25
CA ARG A 139 20.22 9.37 6.23
C ARG A 139 18.81 9.38 5.70
N VAL A 140 18.20 8.21 5.54
CA VAL A 140 16.89 8.05 4.93
C VAL A 140 15.95 7.28 5.85
N MET A 141 14.80 7.87 6.19
CA MET A 141 13.73 7.18 6.90
C MET A 141 12.89 6.38 5.90
N ILE A 142 12.56 5.13 6.24
CA ILE A 142 11.62 4.31 5.48
C ILE A 142 10.37 4.12 6.32
N ALA A 143 9.26 4.70 5.86
CA ALA A 143 7.99 4.77 6.56
C ALA A 143 6.84 4.24 5.70
N GLY A 144 5.68 4.00 6.28
CA GLY A 144 4.46 3.52 5.61
C GLY A 144 3.67 2.55 6.49
N ILE A 145 2.50 2.14 6.03
CA ILE A 145 1.65 1.18 6.73
C ILE A 145 2.25 -0.24 6.71
N PRO A 146 1.73 -1.20 7.49
CA PRO A 146 2.18 -2.60 7.40
C PRO A 146 2.04 -3.18 5.99
N ASN A 147 2.91 -4.11 5.63
CA ASN A 147 2.90 -4.88 4.37
C ASN A 147 3.03 -4.07 3.07
N THR A 148 3.58 -2.85 3.15
CA THR A 148 3.92 -2.03 1.96
C THR A 148 5.36 -2.24 1.47
N GLY A 149 6.03 -3.31 1.85
CA GLY A 149 7.35 -3.65 1.31
C GLY A 149 8.56 -2.94 1.95
N LYS A 150 8.41 -2.21 3.07
CA LYS A 150 9.50 -1.51 3.77
C LYS A 150 10.69 -2.42 4.07
N SER A 151 10.46 -3.53 4.75
CA SER A 151 11.53 -4.47 5.12
C SER A 151 12.14 -5.15 3.89
N THR A 152 11.35 -5.38 2.85
CA THR A 152 11.83 -5.90 1.56
C THR A 152 12.78 -4.90 0.90
N LEU A 153 12.40 -3.62 0.88
CA LEU A 153 13.25 -2.54 0.36
C LEU A 153 14.58 -2.47 1.11
N ILE A 154 14.54 -2.47 2.45
CA ILE A 154 15.75 -2.42 3.29
C ILE A 154 16.65 -3.62 3.02
N ASN A 155 16.10 -4.83 2.96
CA ASN A 155 16.85 -6.04 2.71
C ASN A 155 17.50 -6.04 1.33
N ARG A 156 16.81 -5.57 0.31
CA ARG A 156 17.39 -5.40 -1.02
C ARG A 156 18.47 -4.30 -1.06
N TRP A 157 18.22 -3.19 -0.37
CA TRP A 157 19.19 -2.09 -0.33
C TRP A 157 20.51 -2.48 0.31
N THR A 158 20.45 -3.30 1.35
CA THR A 158 21.62 -3.74 2.10
C THR A 158 22.25 -5.04 1.57
N GLY A 159 21.62 -5.72 0.64
CA GLY A 159 22.06 -7.02 0.13
C GLY A 159 22.02 -8.15 1.17
N ARG A 160 21.34 -7.94 2.31
CA ARG A 160 21.25 -8.92 3.41
C ARG A 160 19.90 -8.86 4.11
N LYS A 161 19.56 -9.91 4.89
CA LYS A 161 18.36 -9.92 5.74
C LYS A 161 18.55 -9.03 6.99
N ALA A 162 18.66 -7.72 6.79
CA ALA A 162 18.88 -6.76 7.86
C ALA A 162 17.59 -6.38 8.59
N ALA A 163 16.45 -6.45 7.90
CA ALA A 163 15.12 -6.22 8.46
C ALA A 163 14.27 -7.49 8.36
N ARG A 164 13.36 -7.70 9.33
CA ARG A 164 12.41 -8.82 9.28
C ARG A 164 11.33 -8.53 8.26
N ALA A 165 11.37 -9.19 7.12
CA ALA A 165 10.34 -9.17 6.10
C ALA A 165 9.43 -10.38 6.29
N GLU A 166 8.23 -10.17 6.81
CA GLU A 166 7.18 -11.18 6.91
C GLU A 166 5.86 -10.56 6.42
N ASP A 167 5.02 -11.36 5.79
CA ASP A 167 3.68 -10.95 5.34
C ASP A 167 2.67 -10.82 6.50
N ARG A 168 3.17 -10.54 7.71
CA ARG A 168 2.36 -10.38 8.92
C ARG A 168 2.48 -8.96 9.46
N PRO A 169 1.36 -8.24 9.70
CA PRO A 169 1.38 -6.92 10.31
C PRO A 169 2.00 -6.93 11.73
N GLY A 170 2.83 -5.91 12.04
CA GLY A 170 3.39 -5.70 13.38
C GLY A 170 4.67 -6.45 13.72
N VAL A 171 5.41 -6.94 12.72
CA VAL A 171 6.70 -7.65 12.91
C VAL A 171 7.79 -6.72 13.44
N THR A 172 7.87 -5.48 12.92
CA THR A 172 8.86 -4.48 13.36
C THR A 172 8.31 -3.74 14.60
N LYS A 173 8.91 -4.00 15.78
CA LYS A 173 8.44 -3.44 17.06
C LYS A 173 9.08 -2.10 17.46
N GLY A 174 10.16 -1.66 16.80
CA GLY A 174 10.89 -0.42 17.11
C GLY A 174 11.61 0.11 15.88
N SER A 175 12.13 1.34 15.96
CA SER A 175 12.98 1.89 14.90
C SER A 175 14.38 1.28 14.97
N GLN A 176 14.97 1.02 13.81
CA GLN A 176 16.32 0.46 13.72
C GLN A 176 17.10 1.15 12.60
N TRP A 177 18.35 1.59 12.91
CA TRP A 177 19.29 2.04 11.90
C TRP A 177 19.98 0.84 11.22
N VAL A 178 19.94 0.83 9.90
CA VAL A 178 20.67 -0.15 9.08
C VAL A 178 21.60 0.63 8.17
N ARG A 179 22.92 0.42 8.35
CA ARG A 179 23.96 1.12 7.60
C ARG A 179 24.51 0.25 6.48
N THR A 180 24.78 0.89 5.35
CA THR A 180 25.43 0.31 4.17
C THR A 180 26.16 1.44 3.43
N ASP A 181 26.97 1.13 2.43
CA ASP A 181 27.85 2.07 1.73
C ASP A 181 27.22 3.43 1.40
N GLY A 182 27.61 4.46 2.16
CA GLY A 182 27.13 5.84 1.99
C GLY A 182 25.68 6.10 2.40
N TRP A 183 24.97 5.12 3.02
CA TRP A 183 23.58 5.23 3.43
C TRP A 183 23.34 4.76 4.85
N ALA A 184 22.55 5.51 5.59
CA ALA A 184 21.97 5.08 6.84
C ALA A 184 20.43 5.04 6.68
N LEU A 185 19.86 3.85 6.69
CA LEU A 185 18.43 3.63 6.54
C LEU A 185 17.81 3.48 7.92
N LEU A 186 16.78 4.26 8.22
CA LEU A 186 16.00 4.14 9.44
C LEU A 186 14.71 3.37 9.14
N ASP A 187 14.67 2.09 9.57
CA ASP A 187 13.48 1.26 9.48
C ASP A 187 12.46 1.68 10.54
N MET A 188 11.29 2.12 10.09
CA MET A 188 10.19 2.49 10.98
C MET A 188 9.13 1.40 11.03
N PRO A 189 8.56 1.11 12.23
CA PRO A 189 7.41 0.22 12.33
C PRO A 189 6.28 0.69 11.43
N GLY A 190 5.61 -0.27 10.77
CA GLY A 190 4.39 0.02 10.01
C GLY A 190 3.28 0.48 10.94
N VAL A 191 2.67 1.63 10.66
CA VAL A 191 1.62 2.19 11.49
C VAL A 191 0.38 2.53 10.67
N LEU A 192 -0.77 2.03 11.12
CA LEU A 192 -2.09 2.47 10.68
C LEU A 192 -2.54 3.61 11.59
N TRP A 193 -3.66 4.25 11.29
CA TRP A 193 -4.26 5.31 12.10
C TRP A 193 -5.55 4.82 12.78
N PRO A 194 -5.97 5.42 13.92
CA PRO A 194 -7.05 4.87 14.74
C PRO A 194 -8.41 4.82 14.03
N ASN A 195 -8.71 5.81 13.20
CA ASN A 195 -9.96 5.89 12.46
C ASN A 195 -9.68 5.68 10.96
N LEU A 196 -9.86 4.46 10.49
CA LEU A 196 -9.62 4.09 9.08
C LEU A 196 -10.65 4.68 8.10
N GLY A 197 -11.62 5.46 8.58
CA GLY A 197 -12.61 6.10 7.72
C GLY A 197 -13.67 5.13 7.19
N SER A 198 -13.86 5.12 5.86
CA SER A 198 -14.91 4.38 5.19
C SER A 198 -14.70 2.86 5.20
N ASP A 199 -15.79 2.11 4.96
CA ASP A 199 -15.70 0.65 4.75
C ASP A 199 -14.80 0.30 3.56
N ARG A 200 -14.78 1.13 2.53
CA ARG A 200 -13.91 0.95 1.35
C ARG A 200 -12.43 0.89 1.76
N VAL A 201 -11.96 1.83 2.57
CA VAL A 201 -10.58 1.85 3.08
C VAL A 201 -10.30 0.60 3.92
N ARG A 202 -11.22 0.24 4.82
CA ARG A 202 -11.08 -0.96 5.67
C ARG A 202 -10.99 -2.24 4.85
N ILE A 203 -11.84 -2.40 3.84
CA ILE A 203 -11.85 -3.55 2.92
C ILE A 203 -10.53 -3.60 2.13
N ALA A 204 -10.08 -2.49 1.56
CA ALA A 204 -8.84 -2.43 0.78
C ALA A 204 -7.62 -2.80 1.64
N LEU A 205 -7.50 -2.25 2.85
CA LEU A 205 -6.42 -2.56 3.79
C LEU A 205 -6.45 -4.02 4.26
N ALA A 206 -7.63 -4.58 4.52
CA ALA A 206 -7.78 -5.98 4.90
C ALA A 206 -7.44 -6.91 3.72
N ALA A 207 -7.95 -6.63 2.53
CA ALA A 207 -7.66 -7.42 1.33
C ALA A 207 -6.17 -7.44 1.00
N SER A 208 -5.45 -6.31 1.17
CA SER A 208 -4.00 -6.22 0.92
C SER A 208 -3.13 -6.91 1.99
N GLY A 209 -3.71 -7.30 3.13
CA GLY A 209 -3.01 -7.86 4.28
C GLY A 209 -2.32 -6.82 5.17
N ALA A 210 -2.63 -5.52 5.03
CA ALA A 210 -2.15 -4.48 5.94
C ALA A 210 -2.77 -4.61 7.35
N ILE A 211 -3.92 -5.25 7.43
CA ILE A 211 -4.63 -5.64 8.65
C ILE A 211 -4.52 -7.15 8.82
N LYS A 212 -4.39 -7.63 10.08
CA LYS A 212 -4.33 -9.07 10.39
C LYS A 212 -5.64 -9.77 10.07
N ASP A 213 -5.55 -10.98 9.53
CA ASP A 213 -6.71 -11.76 9.10
C ASP A 213 -7.65 -12.13 10.27
N GLU A 214 -7.13 -12.20 11.51
CA GLU A 214 -7.92 -12.53 12.70
C GLU A 214 -8.86 -11.38 13.15
N VAL A 215 -8.76 -10.20 12.54
CA VAL A 215 -9.50 -8.99 12.96
C VAL A 215 -10.82 -8.81 12.21
N PHE A 216 -11.03 -9.58 11.14
CA PHE A 216 -12.22 -9.45 10.29
C PHE A 216 -12.80 -10.80 9.85
N ASP A 217 -14.05 -10.79 9.40
CA ASP A 217 -14.69 -11.92 8.77
C ASP A 217 -14.09 -12.14 7.37
N THR A 218 -13.30 -13.22 7.24
CA THR A 218 -12.58 -13.56 6.01
C THR A 218 -13.53 -13.88 4.85
N GLU A 219 -14.68 -14.52 5.13
CA GLU A 219 -15.68 -14.88 4.13
C GLU A 219 -16.39 -13.63 3.61
N ALA A 220 -16.84 -12.75 4.50
CA ALA A 220 -17.45 -11.49 4.13
C ALA A 220 -16.48 -10.61 3.33
N LEU A 221 -15.20 -10.49 3.76
CA LEU A 221 -14.19 -9.74 3.02
C LEU A 221 -13.98 -10.30 1.61
N SER A 222 -13.93 -11.63 1.47
CA SER A 222 -13.73 -12.28 0.19
C SER A 222 -14.91 -12.08 -0.75
N LEU A 223 -16.14 -12.02 -0.24
CA LEU A 223 -17.34 -11.70 -1.04
C LEU A 223 -17.27 -10.27 -1.59
N TYR A 224 -16.86 -9.27 -0.76
CA TYR A 224 -16.67 -7.91 -1.24
C TYR A 224 -15.57 -7.82 -2.32
N LEU A 225 -14.46 -8.52 -2.12
CA LEU A 225 -13.40 -8.59 -3.13
C LEU A 225 -13.89 -9.25 -4.42
N PHE A 226 -14.63 -10.37 -4.32
CA PHE A 226 -15.17 -11.07 -5.46
C PHE A 226 -16.16 -10.21 -6.26
N LEU A 227 -17.07 -9.49 -5.57
CA LEU A 227 -17.97 -8.53 -6.22
C LEU A 227 -17.19 -7.42 -6.93
N TYR A 228 -16.15 -6.89 -6.29
CA TYR A 228 -15.30 -5.88 -6.92
C TYR A 228 -14.66 -6.40 -8.20
N LEU A 229 -14.11 -7.62 -8.17
CA LEU A 229 -13.51 -8.28 -9.34
C LEU A 229 -14.54 -8.55 -10.43
N LEU A 230 -15.73 -9.03 -10.05
CA LEU A 230 -16.83 -9.28 -10.98
C LEU A 230 -17.27 -8.02 -11.75
N ARG A 231 -17.21 -6.86 -11.10
CA ARG A 231 -17.58 -5.57 -11.69
C ARG A 231 -16.47 -4.90 -12.48
N ARG A 232 -15.23 -5.04 -12.04
CA ARG A 232 -14.09 -4.24 -12.57
C ARG A 232 -13.13 -5.06 -13.42
N TYR A 233 -13.00 -6.34 -13.15
CA TYR A 233 -12.08 -7.26 -13.80
C TYR A 233 -12.75 -8.58 -14.17
N PRO A 234 -13.89 -8.55 -14.89
CA PRO A 234 -14.65 -9.76 -15.19
C PRO A 234 -13.84 -10.80 -15.97
N ASP A 235 -13.01 -10.36 -16.92
CA ASP A 235 -12.18 -11.26 -17.74
C ASP A 235 -11.18 -12.05 -16.88
N LEU A 236 -10.52 -11.38 -15.94
CA LEU A 236 -9.59 -12.04 -15.01
C LEU A 236 -10.30 -13.04 -14.10
N LEU A 237 -11.51 -12.69 -13.64
CA LEU A 237 -12.32 -13.56 -12.82
C LEU A 237 -12.79 -14.79 -13.61
N GLN A 238 -13.25 -14.57 -14.84
CA GLN A 238 -13.66 -15.63 -15.76
C GLN A 238 -12.53 -16.62 -16.03
N GLU A 239 -11.37 -16.12 -16.41
CA GLU A 239 -10.20 -16.95 -16.70
C GLU A 239 -9.74 -17.74 -15.47
N ARG A 240 -9.60 -17.05 -14.33
CA ARG A 240 -9.04 -17.65 -13.12
C ARG A 240 -9.93 -18.71 -12.50
N PHE A 241 -11.26 -18.48 -12.48
CA PHE A 241 -12.23 -19.34 -11.83
C PHE A 241 -13.07 -20.16 -12.83
N ARG A 242 -12.81 -20.01 -14.14
CA ARG A 242 -13.52 -20.71 -15.23
C ARG A 242 -15.03 -20.45 -15.23
N LEU A 243 -15.45 -19.26 -14.80
CA LEU A 243 -16.85 -18.85 -14.81
C LEU A 243 -17.28 -18.50 -16.23
N SER A 244 -18.51 -18.82 -16.61
CA SER A 244 -19.05 -18.41 -17.90
C SER A 244 -19.63 -16.98 -17.85
N ALA A 245 -19.71 -16.32 -18.99
CA ALA A 245 -20.29 -14.98 -19.08
C ALA A 245 -21.77 -14.93 -18.60
N PRO A 246 -22.65 -15.91 -18.92
CA PRO A 246 -24.00 -15.94 -18.36
C PRO A 246 -24.02 -16.04 -16.83
N GLU A 247 -23.25 -16.95 -16.23
CA GLU A 247 -23.21 -17.09 -14.76
C GLU A 247 -22.80 -15.78 -14.07
N MET A 248 -21.83 -15.06 -14.66
CA MET A 248 -21.39 -13.78 -14.12
C MET A 248 -22.44 -12.67 -14.30
N ALA A 249 -23.17 -12.68 -15.43
CA ALA A 249 -24.27 -11.76 -15.69
C ALA A 249 -25.41 -11.97 -14.69
N ASP A 250 -25.81 -13.21 -14.46
CA ASP A 250 -26.85 -13.59 -13.50
C ASP A 250 -26.48 -13.17 -12.08
N GLY A 251 -25.23 -13.36 -11.68
CA GLY A 251 -24.72 -12.91 -10.38
C GLY A 251 -24.75 -11.39 -10.22
N LEU A 252 -24.42 -10.63 -11.27
CA LEU A 252 -24.51 -9.17 -11.25
C LEU A 252 -25.95 -8.67 -11.21
N GLU A 253 -26.88 -9.35 -11.88
CA GLU A 253 -28.29 -9.01 -11.86
C GLU A 253 -28.89 -9.25 -10.48
N SER A 254 -28.64 -10.41 -9.88
CA SER A 254 -29.03 -10.71 -8.49
C SER A 254 -28.51 -9.64 -7.52
N TYR A 255 -27.26 -9.19 -7.67
CA TYR A 255 -26.72 -8.11 -6.86
C TYR A 255 -27.46 -6.78 -7.06
N ARG A 256 -27.85 -6.44 -8.30
CA ARG A 256 -28.59 -5.21 -8.61
C ARG A 256 -30.00 -5.22 -8.02
N GLU A 257 -30.68 -6.36 -8.06
CA GLU A 257 -32.01 -6.54 -7.52
C GLU A 257 -32.04 -6.46 -5.98
N GLU A 258 -31.11 -7.15 -5.32
CA GLU A 258 -31.10 -7.24 -3.86
C GLU A 258 -30.34 -6.09 -3.19
N ALA A 259 -29.46 -5.38 -3.93
CA ALA A 259 -28.52 -4.37 -3.42
C ALA A 259 -27.67 -4.86 -2.24
N ASN A 260 -27.40 -6.18 -2.18
CA ASN A 260 -26.71 -6.85 -1.11
C ASN A 260 -25.59 -7.74 -1.66
N VAL A 261 -24.42 -7.66 -1.06
CA VAL A 261 -23.25 -8.46 -1.48
C VAL A 261 -23.51 -9.98 -1.36
N THR A 262 -24.41 -10.40 -0.48
CA THR A 262 -24.77 -11.82 -0.33
C THR A 262 -25.51 -12.41 -1.53
N ALA A 263 -26.08 -11.58 -2.40
CA ALA A 263 -26.73 -12.04 -3.63
C ALA A 263 -25.76 -12.75 -4.60
N ILE A 264 -24.47 -12.43 -4.55
CA ILE A 264 -23.45 -13.12 -5.37
C ILE A 264 -22.92 -14.41 -4.72
N TYR A 265 -23.41 -14.78 -3.54
CA TYR A 265 -22.91 -15.97 -2.81
C TYR A 265 -23.00 -17.27 -3.61
N PRO A 266 -24.08 -17.55 -4.39
CA PRO A 266 -24.13 -18.74 -5.25
C PRO A 266 -23.01 -18.79 -6.29
N LEU A 267 -22.72 -17.67 -6.95
CA LEU A 267 -21.63 -17.56 -7.93
C LEU A 267 -20.25 -17.72 -7.26
N TRP A 268 -20.09 -17.11 -6.09
CA TRP A 268 -18.87 -17.24 -5.28
C TRP A 268 -18.63 -18.68 -4.85
N LEU A 269 -19.67 -19.42 -4.42
CA LEU A 269 -19.57 -20.85 -4.11
C LEU A 269 -19.21 -21.66 -5.36
N GLU A 270 -19.77 -21.35 -6.52
CA GLU A 270 -19.42 -22.04 -7.77
C GLU A 270 -17.94 -21.84 -8.13
N ALA A 271 -17.40 -20.63 -7.96
CA ALA A 271 -15.98 -20.37 -8.11
C ALA A 271 -15.15 -21.22 -7.15
N GLY A 272 -15.57 -21.32 -5.89
CA GLY A 272 -14.93 -22.18 -4.88
C GLY A 272 -14.97 -23.67 -5.25
N ARG A 273 -16.06 -24.15 -5.79
CA ARG A 273 -16.22 -25.53 -6.30
C ARG A 273 -15.22 -25.81 -7.41
N ARG A 274 -15.11 -24.92 -8.39
CA ARG A 274 -14.18 -25.04 -9.53
C ARG A 274 -12.71 -24.99 -9.10
N ARG A 275 -12.41 -24.34 -7.96
CA ARG A 275 -11.10 -24.34 -7.34
C ARG A 275 -10.82 -25.54 -6.42
N GLY A 276 -11.75 -26.49 -6.33
CA GLY A 276 -11.62 -27.68 -5.50
C GLY A 276 -11.66 -27.41 -4.00
N CYS A 277 -12.26 -26.30 -3.57
CA CYS A 277 -12.48 -25.99 -2.16
C CYS A 277 -13.70 -26.74 -1.65
N LEU A 278 -13.57 -28.07 -1.46
CA LEU A 278 -14.66 -28.95 -1.10
C LEU A 278 -14.43 -29.61 0.24
N LEU A 279 -15.50 -29.77 1.01
CA LEU A 279 -15.63 -30.62 2.19
C LEU A 279 -16.02 -32.06 1.76
N SER A 280 -15.92 -32.99 2.71
CA SER A 280 -16.51 -34.34 2.53
C SER A 280 -17.99 -34.21 2.21
N GLY A 281 -18.45 -34.98 1.21
CA GLY A 281 -19.84 -34.88 0.71
C GLY A 281 -20.08 -33.81 -0.35
N GLY A 282 -19.04 -33.17 -0.91
CA GLY A 282 -19.14 -32.30 -2.10
C GLY A 282 -19.64 -30.88 -1.83
N ARG A 283 -19.88 -30.49 -0.58
CA ARG A 283 -20.20 -29.10 -0.23
C ARG A 283 -18.96 -28.21 -0.36
N VAL A 284 -19.16 -26.95 -0.74
CA VAL A 284 -18.06 -26.00 -0.80
C VAL A 284 -17.61 -25.58 0.61
N ASP A 285 -16.30 -25.60 0.82
CA ASP A 285 -15.65 -25.03 1.99
C ASP A 285 -15.44 -23.53 1.77
N GLY A 286 -16.38 -22.72 2.25
CA GLY A 286 -16.38 -21.27 2.07
C GLY A 286 -15.16 -20.61 2.70
N LEU A 287 -14.76 -21.00 3.90
CA LEU A 287 -13.58 -20.42 4.56
C LEU A 287 -12.29 -20.72 3.81
N ARG A 288 -12.16 -21.95 3.28
CA ARG A 288 -11.01 -22.33 2.47
C ARG A 288 -10.97 -21.55 1.16
N PHE A 289 -12.11 -21.35 0.51
CA PHE A 289 -12.17 -20.56 -0.71
C PHE A 289 -11.90 -19.07 -0.44
N ALA A 290 -12.46 -18.51 0.61
CA ALA A 290 -12.19 -17.12 1.03
C ALA A 290 -10.68 -16.88 1.25
N ALA A 291 -10.04 -17.75 2.02
CA ALA A 291 -8.59 -17.67 2.25
C ALA A 291 -7.78 -17.81 0.94
N LEU A 292 -8.20 -18.71 0.04
CA LEU A 292 -7.59 -18.89 -1.27
C LEU A 292 -7.71 -17.62 -2.13
N LEU A 293 -8.90 -17.04 -2.23
CA LEU A 293 -9.16 -15.84 -3.02
C LEU A 293 -8.29 -14.66 -2.55
N LEU A 294 -8.24 -14.42 -1.24
CA LEU A 294 -7.40 -13.36 -0.67
C LEU A 294 -5.90 -13.62 -0.92
N LYS A 295 -5.45 -14.86 -0.77
CA LYS A 295 -4.07 -15.24 -1.06
C LYS A 295 -3.73 -15.00 -2.54
N GLU A 296 -4.60 -15.39 -3.47
CA GLU A 296 -4.39 -15.23 -4.90
C GLU A 296 -4.39 -13.74 -5.32
N PHE A 297 -5.24 -12.92 -4.72
CA PHE A 297 -5.20 -11.46 -4.89
C PHE A 297 -3.87 -10.87 -4.38
N ARG A 298 -3.45 -11.24 -3.17
CA ARG A 298 -2.21 -10.73 -2.54
C ARG A 298 -0.96 -11.11 -3.34
N SER A 299 -0.95 -12.29 -3.95
CA SER A 299 0.17 -12.79 -4.75
C SER A 299 0.14 -12.40 -6.23
N GLY A 300 -0.94 -11.79 -6.71
CA GLY A 300 -1.13 -11.47 -8.12
C GLY A 300 -1.51 -12.66 -9.01
N ALA A 301 -1.87 -13.80 -8.42
CA ALA A 301 -2.24 -15.01 -9.17
C ALA A 301 -3.55 -14.88 -9.97
N ILE A 302 -4.40 -13.91 -9.65
CA ILE A 302 -5.60 -13.57 -10.41
C ILE A 302 -5.25 -12.67 -11.61
N GLY A 303 -4.24 -11.79 -11.44
CA GLY A 303 -3.82 -10.80 -12.41
C GLY A 303 -3.41 -9.49 -11.75
N ARG A 304 -3.15 -8.46 -12.56
CA ARG A 304 -2.81 -7.13 -12.11
C ARG A 304 -4.07 -6.34 -11.77
N ILE A 305 -4.29 -6.08 -10.49
CA ILE A 305 -5.54 -5.53 -9.96
C ILE A 305 -5.26 -4.33 -9.07
N SER A 306 -5.95 -3.22 -9.31
CA SER A 306 -5.98 -2.07 -8.40
C SER A 306 -7.38 -1.96 -7.78
N LEU A 307 -7.45 -1.77 -6.46
CA LEU A 307 -8.70 -1.59 -5.72
C LEU A 307 -9.17 -0.14 -5.73
N GLU A 308 -8.30 0.79 -6.11
CA GLU A 308 -8.56 2.22 -6.13
C GLU A 308 -8.23 2.82 -7.48
N TRP A 309 -9.16 3.63 -7.98
CA TRP A 309 -9.03 4.35 -9.23
C TRP A 309 -9.29 5.83 -9.00
N VAL A 310 -8.59 6.70 -9.73
CA VAL A 310 -8.73 8.15 -9.61
C VAL A 310 -10.16 8.62 -9.84
N GLU A 311 -10.89 7.97 -10.73
CA GLU A 311 -12.29 8.27 -11.06
C GLU A 311 -13.22 8.04 -9.88
N ASP A 312 -12.95 7.02 -9.10
CA ASP A 312 -13.78 6.62 -7.95
C ASP A 312 -13.66 7.60 -6.77
N GLU A 313 -12.63 8.47 -6.76
CA GLU A 313 -12.37 9.46 -5.71
C GLU A 313 -12.98 10.84 -6.02
N ARG A 314 -13.57 11.00 -7.21
CA ARG A 314 -14.14 12.27 -7.65
C ARG A 314 -15.67 12.34 -7.51
N GLY A 315 -16.29 11.27 -6.97
CA GLY A 315 -17.74 11.13 -6.78
C GLY A 315 -18.27 11.49 -5.40
#